data_4c773bcd132c0b92377500e53030d164
#
_entry.id   4c773bcd132c0b92377500e53030d164
#
_cell.length_a   1.000
_cell.length_b   1.000
_cell.length_c   1.000
_cell.angle_alpha   90.00
_cell.angle_beta   90.00
_cell.angle_gamma   90.00
#
_symmetry.space_group_name_H-M   'P 1'
#
loop_
_entity.id
_entity.type
_entity.pdbx_description
1 polymer ?
#
loop_
_entity_poly.entity_id
_entity_poly.type
_entity_poly.pdbx_seq_one_letter_code
_entity_poly.pdbx_strand_id
1 'polypeptide(L)'
;MATFQQANVSLIPFQSDGIFTYCMNVIMLMPLGFLLPYIWKNFRNPLKVALTGFLFSVFIEFSQLPTNRLSDIDDLIMNTLGAVLGYVVWKLIGNYFFNKKEKQRTVSLGKCEPAIYLTLACICNFLLYNWAWFL
;
A
#
# COMPACT_ATOMS: atom_id res chain seq x y z
N MET A 1 31.78 10.19 -12.21
CA MET A 1 31.56 9.15 -11.20
C MET A 1 30.42 9.61 -10.30
N ALA A 2 29.26 9.03 -10.44
CA ALA A 2 28.16 9.29 -9.52
C ALA A 2 28.51 8.62 -8.20
N THR A 3 28.81 9.42 -7.19
CA THR A 3 28.92 8.94 -5.81
C THR A 3 27.57 8.41 -5.41
N PHE A 4 27.44 7.10 -5.23
CA PHE A 4 26.35 6.51 -4.51
C PHE A 4 26.37 7.10 -3.10
N GLN A 5 25.60 8.16 -2.85
CA GLN A 5 25.35 8.62 -1.50
C GLN A 5 24.67 7.48 -0.77
N GLN A 6 25.26 7.10 0.35
CA GLN A 6 24.76 6.04 1.21
C GLN A 6 23.30 6.27 1.49
N ALA A 7 22.45 5.33 1.07
CA ALA A 7 21.05 5.31 1.46
C ALA A 7 21.02 5.16 2.98
N ASN A 8 20.71 6.23 3.69
CA ASN A 8 20.51 6.19 5.13
C ASN A 8 19.17 5.46 5.38
N VAL A 9 19.28 4.19 5.71
CA VAL A 9 18.12 3.40 6.14
C VAL A 9 18.04 3.48 7.66
N SER A 10 17.01 4.12 8.18
CA SER A 10 16.72 4.09 9.60
C SER A 10 16.06 2.77 9.97
N LEU A 11 16.73 1.95 10.75
CA LEU A 11 16.25 0.65 11.22
C LEU A 11 15.64 0.73 12.63
N ILE A 12 15.66 1.90 13.26
CA ILE A 12 15.14 2.09 14.62
C ILE A 12 13.71 2.66 14.50
N PRO A 13 12.67 1.89 14.91
CA PRO A 13 11.29 2.33 14.83
C PRO A 13 11.04 3.60 15.68
N PHE A 14 10.18 4.47 15.19
CA PHE A 14 9.64 5.66 15.90
C PHE A 14 10.63 6.77 16.27
N GLN A 15 11.75 6.87 15.57
CA GLN A 15 12.79 7.84 15.91
C GLN A 15 12.83 9.09 15.03
N SER A 16 12.29 9.05 13.81
CA SER A 16 12.58 10.09 12.81
C SER A 16 11.40 10.98 12.43
N ASP A 17 10.17 10.47 12.48
CA ASP A 17 9.03 11.15 11.90
C ASP A 17 8.00 11.58 12.95
N GLY A 18 7.33 12.71 12.70
CA GLY A 18 6.24 13.17 13.54
C GLY A 18 4.95 12.34 13.36
N ILE A 19 4.06 12.42 14.35
CA ILE A 19 2.74 11.75 14.33
C ILE A 19 1.97 12.03 13.04
N PHE A 20 2.14 13.22 12.46
CA PHE A 20 1.48 13.60 11.21
C PHE A 20 1.91 12.71 10.04
N THR A 21 3.20 12.41 9.90
CA THR A 21 3.73 11.54 8.84
C THR A 21 3.19 10.12 8.98
N TYR A 22 3.16 9.59 10.20
CA TYR A 22 2.59 8.28 10.49
C TYR A 22 1.10 8.19 10.10
N CYS A 23 0.32 9.21 10.47
CA CYS A 23 -1.10 9.27 10.11
C CYS A 23 -1.29 9.32 8.58
N MET A 24 -0.48 10.09 7.88
CA MET A 24 -0.56 10.20 6.41
C MET A 24 -0.23 8.87 5.72
N ASN A 25 0.77 8.15 6.20
CA ASN A 25 1.13 6.84 5.66
C ASN A 25 0.00 5.81 5.87
N VAL A 26 -0.61 5.79 7.06
CA VAL A 26 -1.79 4.95 7.32
C VAL A 26 -2.95 5.29 6.38
N ILE A 27 -3.28 6.57 6.23
CA ILE A 27 -4.39 7.04 5.40
C ILE A 27 -4.13 6.72 3.92
N MET A 28 -2.87 6.78 3.47
CA MET A 28 -2.50 6.56 2.07
C MET A 28 -2.84 5.14 1.59
N LEU A 29 -2.60 4.11 2.40
CA LEU A 29 -2.88 2.72 2.04
C LEU A 29 -4.23 2.19 2.53
N MET A 30 -4.96 2.94 3.32
CA MET A 30 -6.31 2.58 3.78
C MET A 30 -7.29 2.32 2.62
N PRO A 31 -7.35 3.17 1.55
CA PRO A 31 -8.18 2.89 0.38
C PRO A 31 -7.84 1.58 -0.31
N LEU A 32 -6.56 1.24 -0.42
CA LEU A 32 -6.12 -0.05 -0.98
C LEU A 32 -6.69 -1.22 -0.18
N GLY A 33 -6.53 -1.17 1.16
CA GLY A 33 -7.05 -2.20 2.05
C GLY A 33 -8.57 -2.35 2.04
N PHE A 34 -9.29 -1.28 1.75
CA PHE A 34 -10.74 -1.30 1.58
C PHE A 34 -11.17 -1.88 0.23
N LEU A 35 -10.54 -1.46 -0.86
CA LEU A 35 -10.91 -1.83 -2.21
C LEU A 35 -10.57 -3.28 -2.56
N LEU A 36 -9.46 -3.80 -2.05
CA LEU A 36 -9.06 -5.18 -2.33
C LEU A 36 -10.16 -6.21 -2.00
N PRO A 37 -10.70 -6.28 -0.78
CA PRO A 37 -11.76 -7.22 -0.45
C PRO A 37 -13.12 -6.84 -1.04
N TYR A 38 -13.30 -5.57 -1.38
CA TYR A 38 -14.53 -5.10 -2.04
C TYR A 38 -14.63 -5.63 -3.46
N ILE A 39 -13.53 -5.56 -4.23
CA ILE A 39 -13.50 -5.96 -5.63
C ILE A 39 -13.29 -7.47 -5.77
N TRP A 40 -12.38 -8.06 -4.99
CA TRP A 40 -11.97 -9.45 -5.16
C TRP A 40 -12.22 -10.33 -3.94
N LYS A 41 -12.94 -11.43 -4.13
CA LYS A 41 -13.22 -12.41 -3.06
C LYS A 41 -11.97 -12.98 -2.41
N ASN A 42 -10.90 -13.18 -3.19
CA ASN A 42 -9.65 -13.75 -2.69
C ASN A 42 -8.97 -12.90 -1.63
N PHE A 43 -9.25 -11.59 -1.61
CA PHE A 43 -8.71 -10.64 -0.64
C PHE A 43 -9.60 -10.42 0.59
N ARG A 44 -10.65 -11.21 0.76
CA ARG A 44 -11.49 -11.21 1.97
C ARG A 44 -10.84 -11.94 3.16
N ASN A 45 -9.54 -12.08 3.13
CA ASN A 45 -8.70 -12.58 4.20
C ASN A 45 -7.75 -11.46 4.67
N PRO A 46 -7.74 -11.11 5.98
CA PRO A 46 -6.92 -10.02 6.49
C PRO A 46 -5.42 -10.23 6.23
N LEU A 47 -4.97 -11.48 6.28
CA LEU A 47 -3.57 -11.82 6.03
C LEU A 47 -3.13 -11.49 4.58
N LYS A 48 -4.01 -11.77 3.61
CA LYS A 48 -3.72 -11.45 2.20
C LYS A 48 -3.68 -9.95 1.95
N VAL A 49 -4.57 -9.20 2.59
CA VAL A 49 -4.59 -7.73 2.50
C VAL A 49 -3.35 -7.14 3.17
N ALA A 50 -2.98 -7.62 4.35
CA ALA A 50 -1.78 -7.19 5.05
C ALA A 50 -0.51 -7.48 4.23
N LEU A 51 -0.40 -8.69 3.67
CA LEU A 51 0.74 -9.07 2.83
C LEU A 51 0.83 -8.20 1.57
N THR A 52 -0.31 -7.94 0.92
CA THR A 52 -0.36 -7.08 -0.27
C THR A 52 0.02 -5.64 0.07
N GLY A 53 -0.49 -5.10 1.18
CA GLY A 53 -0.12 -3.77 1.67
C GLY A 53 1.37 -3.68 2.00
N PHE A 54 1.92 -4.70 2.64
CA PHE A 54 3.35 -4.79 2.94
C PHE A 54 4.21 -4.81 1.66
N LEU A 55 3.89 -5.68 0.71
CA LEU A 55 4.62 -5.77 -0.57
C LEU A 55 4.53 -4.47 -1.37
N PHE A 56 3.37 -3.83 -1.37
CA PHE A 56 3.17 -2.55 -2.05
C PHE A 56 3.99 -1.44 -1.37
N SER A 57 4.05 -1.44 -0.04
CA SER A 57 4.88 -0.51 0.73
C SER A 57 6.37 -0.70 0.45
N VAL A 58 6.86 -1.95 0.43
CA VAL A 58 8.25 -2.26 0.05
C VAL A 58 8.56 -1.71 -1.35
N PHE A 59 7.62 -1.85 -2.27
CA PHE A 59 7.81 -1.34 -3.62
C PHE A 59 7.85 0.20 -3.66
N ILE A 60 7.01 0.89 -2.89
CA ILE A 60 7.05 2.35 -2.76
C ILE A 60 8.42 2.79 -2.25
N GLU A 61 8.90 2.19 -1.16
CA GLU A 61 10.21 2.47 -0.58
C GLU A 61 11.35 2.25 -1.60
N PHE A 62 11.29 1.13 -2.31
CA PHE A 62 12.27 0.82 -3.36
C PHE A 62 12.25 1.85 -4.49
N SER A 63 11.08 2.36 -4.86
CA SER A 63 10.93 3.40 -5.90
C SER A 63 11.49 4.75 -5.46
N GLN A 64 11.57 5.00 -4.15
CA GLN A 64 12.05 6.26 -3.59
C GLN A 64 13.57 6.28 -3.33
N LEU A 65 14.24 5.12 -3.33
CA LEU A 65 15.68 5.02 -3.13
C LEU A 65 16.51 5.93 -4.05
N PRO A 66 16.18 6.08 -5.36
CA PRO A 66 16.94 6.96 -6.24
C PRO A 66 16.80 8.45 -5.90
N THR A 67 15.79 8.83 -5.12
CA THR A 67 15.44 10.24 -4.82
C THR A 67 16.07 10.74 -3.52
N ASN A 68 17.05 10.02 -2.94
CA ASN A 68 17.68 10.37 -1.65
C ASN A 68 16.71 10.55 -0.48
N ARG A 69 15.54 9.93 -0.54
CA ARG A 69 14.63 9.88 0.58
C ARG A 69 15.09 8.82 1.56
N LEU A 70 14.99 9.14 2.83
CA LEU A 70 15.22 8.16 3.91
C LEU A 70 14.15 7.08 3.80
N SER A 71 14.59 5.85 3.53
CA SER A 71 13.72 4.68 3.58
C SER A 71 13.58 4.28 5.04
N ASP A 72 12.37 4.36 5.57
CA ASP A 72 12.11 4.15 6.99
C ASP A 72 11.24 2.91 7.20
N ILE A 73 11.65 2.05 8.13
CA ILE A 73 10.87 0.87 8.51
C ILE A 73 9.51 1.25 9.08
N ASP A 74 9.40 2.45 9.65
CA ASP A 74 8.16 3.01 10.18
C ASP A 74 7.11 3.19 9.08
N ASP A 75 7.50 3.69 7.91
CA ASP A 75 6.63 3.85 6.76
C ASP A 75 6.07 2.50 6.30
N LEU A 76 6.91 1.47 6.31
CA LEU A 76 6.52 0.11 5.97
C LEU A 76 5.44 -0.43 6.93
N ILE A 77 5.65 -0.22 8.23
CA ILE A 77 4.72 -0.64 9.27
C ILE A 77 3.41 0.14 9.17
N MET A 78 3.48 1.47 9.06
CA MET A 78 2.30 2.35 9.02
C MET A 78 1.46 2.12 7.76
N ASN A 79 2.09 1.93 6.61
CA ASN A 79 1.42 1.59 5.37
C ASN A 79 0.70 0.24 5.47
N THR A 80 1.35 -0.77 6.05
CA THR A 80 0.74 -2.09 6.26
C THR A 80 -0.45 -2.01 7.22
N LEU A 81 -0.32 -1.25 8.31
CA LEU A 81 -1.42 -0.98 9.25
C LEU A 81 -2.58 -0.27 8.53
N GLY A 82 -2.29 0.69 7.66
CA GLY A 82 -3.28 1.37 6.83
C GLY A 82 -4.11 0.38 6.00
N ALA A 83 -3.44 -0.55 5.31
CA ALA A 83 -4.13 -1.58 4.54
C ALA A 83 -5.02 -2.48 5.42
N VAL A 84 -4.54 -2.89 6.59
CA VAL A 84 -5.33 -3.68 7.55
C VAL A 84 -6.53 -2.89 8.07
N LEU A 85 -6.36 -1.62 8.42
CA LEU A 85 -7.46 -0.75 8.84
C LEU A 85 -8.50 -0.58 7.73
N GLY A 86 -8.07 -0.40 6.49
CA GLY A 86 -8.96 -0.36 5.32
C GLY A 86 -9.79 -1.65 5.20
N TYR A 87 -9.19 -2.81 5.41
CA TYR A 87 -9.91 -4.08 5.46
C TYR A 87 -10.94 -4.13 6.60
N VAL A 88 -10.58 -3.67 7.80
CA VAL A 88 -11.51 -3.61 8.94
C VAL A 88 -12.70 -2.71 8.64
N VAL A 89 -12.44 -1.52 8.07
CA VAL A 89 -13.50 -0.59 7.65
C VAL A 89 -14.42 -1.24 6.62
N TRP A 90 -13.87 -1.92 5.60
CA TRP A 90 -14.67 -2.68 4.64
C TRP A 90 -15.54 -3.74 5.32
N LYS A 91 -14.98 -4.48 6.27
CA LYS A 91 -15.71 -5.53 6.99
C LYS A 91 -16.85 -4.97 7.84
N LEU A 92 -16.62 -3.84 8.51
CA LEU A 92 -17.63 -3.16 9.32
C LEU A 92 -18.74 -2.57 8.44
N ILE A 93 -18.40 -1.84 7.40
CA ILE A 93 -19.35 -1.28 6.45
C ILE A 93 -20.11 -2.40 5.74
N GLY A 94 -19.42 -3.45 5.31
CA GLY A 94 -20.02 -4.59 4.65
C GLY A 94 -21.02 -5.34 5.54
N ASN A 95 -20.78 -5.41 6.85
CA ASN A 95 -21.70 -6.03 7.79
C ASN A 95 -22.92 -5.15 8.10
N TYR A 96 -22.76 -3.83 8.04
CA TYR A 96 -23.79 -2.88 8.42
C TYR A 96 -24.67 -2.44 7.22
N PHE A 97 -24.07 -2.22 6.06
CA PHE A 97 -24.76 -1.63 4.89
C PHE A 97 -25.10 -2.61 3.78
N PHE A 98 -24.37 -3.73 3.63
CA PHE A 98 -24.59 -4.64 2.51
C PHE A 98 -25.36 -5.88 2.92
N ASN A 99 -26.48 -6.14 2.23
CA ASN A 99 -27.20 -7.40 2.32
C ASN A 99 -26.28 -8.57 1.93
N LYS A 100 -26.51 -9.76 2.51
CA LYS A 100 -25.72 -10.98 2.23
C LYS A 100 -25.52 -11.24 0.73
N LYS A 101 -26.51 -10.90 -0.11
CA LYS A 101 -26.44 -11.07 -1.57
C LYS A 101 -25.47 -10.08 -2.23
N GLU A 102 -25.42 -8.83 -1.78
CA GLU A 102 -24.51 -7.81 -2.32
C GLU A 102 -23.06 -8.07 -1.88
N LYS A 103 -22.86 -8.54 -0.65
CA LYS A 103 -21.54 -8.93 -0.14
C LYS A 103 -20.91 -10.09 -0.93
N GLN A 104 -21.74 -10.90 -1.62
CA GLN A 104 -21.25 -11.99 -2.46
C GLN A 104 -20.91 -11.55 -3.89
N ARG A 105 -21.43 -10.41 -4.34
CA ARG A 105 -21.08 -9.87 -5.65
C ARG A 105 -19.65 -9.37 -5.65
N THR A 106 -18.92 -9.77 -6.66
CA THR A 106 -17.59 -9.24 -6.96
C THR A 106 -17.65 -8.57 -8.32
N VAL A 107 -16.96 -7.46 -8.44
CA VAL A 107 -16.87 -6.70 -9.69
C VAL A 107 -15.79 -7.27 -10.61
N SER A 108 -15.02 -8.25 -10.12
CA SER A 108 -13.89 -8.82 -10.86
C SER A 108 -14.33 -9.65 -12.05
N LEU A 109 -13.71 -9.42 -13.19
CA LEU A 109 -13.87 -10.14 -14.44
C LEU A 109 -12.90 -11.34 -14.57
N GLY A 110 -11.83 -11.37 -13.77
CA GLY A 110 -10.80 -12.42 -13.86
C GLY A 110 -9.95 -12.60 -12.60
N LYS A 111 -9.25 -13.74 -12.54
CA LYS A 111 -8.38 -14.08 -11.39
C LYS A 111 -7.08 -13.26 -11.33
N CYS A 112 -6.61 -12.77 -12.47
CA CYS A 112 -5.34 -12.06 -12.60
C CYS A 112 -5.48 -10.52 -12.48
N GLU A 113 -6.70 -9.99 -12.45
CA GLU A 113 -6.94 -8.55 -12.36
C GLU A 113 -6.21 -7.85 -11.20
N PRO A 114 -6.22 -8.39 -9.96
CA PRO A 114 -5.54 -7.72 -8.86
C PRO A 114 -4.05 -7.54 -9.14
N ALA A 115 -3.40 -8.55 -9.71
CA ALA A 115 -1.99 -8.49 -10.05
C ALA A 115 -1.72 -7.44 -11.13
N ILE A 116 -2.59 -7.35 -12.15
CA ILE A 116 -2.45 -6.37 -13.23
C ILE A 116 -2.60 -4.94 -12.69
N TYR A 117 -3.63 -4.66 -11.89
CA TYR A 117 -3.85 -3.31 -11.35
C TYR A 117 -2.78 -2.90 -10.36
N LEU A 118 -2.33 -3.81 -9.49
CA LEU A 118 -1.22 -3.53 -8.57
C LEU A 118 0.09 -3.28 -9.33
N THR A 119 0.36 -4.05 -10.37
CA THR A 119 1.56 -3.86 -11.21
C THR A 119 1.50 -2.52 -11.94
N LEU A 120 0.36 -2.15 -12.50
CA LEU A 120 0.17 -0.84 -13.14
C LEU A 120 0.34 0.31 -12.13
N ALA A 121 -0.25 0.19 -10.94
CA ALA A 121 -0.08 1.18 -9.88
C ALA A 121 1.38 1.33 -9.46
N CYS A 122 2.12 0.23 -9.37
CA CYS A 122 3.55 0.23 -9.09
C CYS A 122 4.35 0.93 -10.21
N ILE A 123 4.08 0.61 -11.47
CA ILE A 123 4.74 1.24 -12.61
C ILE A 123 4.45 2.74 -12.64
N CYS A 124 3.20 3.14 -12.46
CA CYS A 124 2.81 4.55 -12.42
C CYS A 124 3.52 5.29 -11.28
N ASN A 125 3.58 4.68 -10.09
CA ASN A 125 4.28 5.26 -8.95
C ASN A 125 5.78 5.43 -9.26
N PHE A 126 6.42 4.40 -9.80
CA PHE A 126 7.82 4.46 -10.18
C PHE A 126 8.10 5.57 -11.21
N LEU A 127 7.28 5.68 -12.24
CA LEU A 127 7.42 6.71 -13.28
C LEU A 127 7.22 8.11 -12.69
N LEU A 128 6.23 8.31 -11.82
CA LEU A 128 5.96 9.61 -11.20
C LEU A 128 7.14 10.08 -10.32
N TYR A 129 7.71 9.16 -9.52
CA TYR A 129 8.83 9.53 -8.64
C TYR A 129 10.15 9.69 -9.38
N ASN A 130 10.34 8.98 -10.49
CA ASN A 130 11.59 9.00 -11.25
C ASN A 130 11.49 9.77 -12.57
N TRP A 131 10.46 10.59 -12.76
CA TRP A 131 10.27 11.37 -13.98
C TRP A 131 11.47 12.24 -14.35
N ALA A 132 12.12 12.81 -13.36
CA ALA A 132 13.32 13.65 -13.55
C ALA A 132 14.54 12.88 -14.11
N TRP A 133 14.54 11.56 -14.10
CA TRP A 133 15.62 10.74 -14.67
C TRP A 133 15.45 10.52 -16.18
N PHE A 134 14.25 10.78 -16.71
CA PHE A 134 13.92 10.62 -18.11
C PHE A 134 13.96 11.95 -18.90
N LEU A 135 14.12 13.07 -18.21
CA LEU A 135 14.33 14.41 -18.79
C LEU A 135 15.79 14.82 -18.72
#